data_7674bbb1eff161f99c532347dde227a4
#
_entry.id   7674bbb1eff161f99c532347dde227a4
#
_cell.length_a   1.000
_cell.length_b   1.000
_cell.length_c   1.000
_cell.angle_alpha   90.00
_cell.angle_beta   90.00
_cell.angle_gamma   90.00
#
_symmetry.space_group_name_H-M   'P 1'
#
loop_
_entity.id
_entity.type
_entity.pdbx_description
1 polymer ?
#
loop_
_entity_poly.entity_id
_entity_poly.type
_entity_poly.pdbx_seq_one_letter_code
_entity_poly.pdbx_strand_id
1 'polypeptide(L)'
;SSMGSNGGKRTIAFQAYNGNTPGEKSDVQTITLTKPSVKPQVTVKNIDKTTVGLGENITFTLSVKNATKVLMYIDGSVNRRFEDITPDMTEYTFTMSFSSLGSNGGKRAIAFQAYNGTTAGEKTSDRVVTVANESPNKPTVTSWTPDKYTVDLNETITFTINTKNTTKMRVYIDGKLNRYIYDVKDGATTFQMSFSTLGSNGGVRTVAFQPY
;
A
#
# COMPACT_ATOMS: atom_id res chain seq x y z
N SER A 1 8.43 -23.33 32.89
CA SER A 1 7.90 -24.61 33.37
C SER A 1 7.07 -25.29 32.27
N SER A 2 7.38 -26.56 31.94
CA SER A 2 6.72 -27.31 30.89
C SER A 2 5.33 -27.79 31.34
N MET A 3 4.37 -27.88 30.40
CA MET A 3 3.02 -28.42 30.66
C MET A 3 3.02 -29.93 30.95
N GLY A 4 4.12 -30.64 30.74
CA GLY A 4 4.27 -32.07 30.88
C GLY A 4 3.64 -32.88 29.74
N SER A 5 3.93 -34.18 29.72
CA SER A 5 3.50 -35.12 28.66
C SER A 5 1.97 -35.36 28.57
N ASN A 6 1.21 -34.95 29.59
CA ASN A 6 -0.25 -35.17 29.69
C ASN A 6 -1.07 -33.90 29.38
N GLY A 7 -0.62 -33.03 28.50
CA GLY A 7 -1.39 -31.86 28.06
C GLY A 7 -1.74 -30.87 29.18
N GLY A 8 -0.86 -30.67 30.14
CA GLY A 8 -1.06 -29.74 31.24
C GLY A 8 -1.81 -30.29 32.45
N LYS A 9 -2.29 -31.56 32.44
CA LYS A 9 -2.87 -32.18 33.60
C LYS A 9 -1.79 -32.63 34.58
N ARG A 10 -1.97 -32.32 35.86
CA ARG A 10 -1.12 -32.74 36.96
C ARG A 10 -1.98 -33.47 38.01
N THR A 11 -1.49 -34.61 38.47
CA THR A 11 -2.09 -35.32 39.57
C THR A 11 -1.29 -35.06 40.83
N ILE A 12 -1.97 -34.78 41.92
CA ILE A 12 -1.39 -34.52 43.25
C ILE A 12 -2.05 -35.45 44.25
N ALA A 13 -1.23 -36.11 45.05
CA ALA A 13 -1.65 -36.86 46.24
C ALA A 13 -0.69 -36.54 47.39
N PHE A 14 -1.15 -36.64 48.60
CA PHE A 14 -0.39 -36.42 49.82
C PHE A 14 -0.22 -37.71 50.59
N GLN A 15 0.88 -37.90 51.27
CA GLN A 15 1.12 -39.01 52.16
C GLN A 15 1.68 -38.48 53.47
N ALA A 16 1.02 -38.84 54.60
CA ALA A 16 1.50 -38.49 55.93
C ALA A 16 2.50 -39.53 56.45
N TYR A 17 3.41 -39.10 57.29
CA TYR A 17 4.40 -39.96 57.95
C TYR A 17 4.37 -39.74 59.45
N ASN A 18 4.54 -40.82 60.20
CA ASN A 18 4.85 -40.79 61.62
C ASN A 18 6.28 -41.33 61.81
N GLY A 19 7.24 -40.42 62.00
CA GLY A 19 8.65 -40.75 61.88
C GLY A 19 9.00 -41.27 60.50
N ASN A 20 9.49 -42.49 60.40
CA ASN A 20 9.80 -43.14 59.11
C ASN A 20 8.66 -44.05 58.59
N THR A 21 7.53 -44.14 59.28
CA THR A 21 6.42 -44.98 58.91
C THR A 21 5.44 -44.19 58.03
N PRO A 22 5.25 -44.59 56.75
CA PRO A 22 4.30 -43.92 55.84
C PRO A 22 2.87 -44.35 56.18
N GLY A 23 1.95 -43.40 56.20
CA GLY A 23 0.53 -43.63 56.18
C GLY A 23 0.01 -43.92 54.75
N GLU A 24 -1.30 -44.04 54.62
CA GLU A 24 -1.95 -44.15 53.29
C GLU A 24 -1.84 -42.83 52.52
N LYS A 25 -1.74 -42.95 51.21
CA LYS A 25 -1.81 -41.78 50.32
C LYS A 25 -3.25 -41.28 50.24
N SER A 26 -3.42 -39.98 50.23
CA SER A 26 -4.73 -39.36 49.94
C SER A 26 -5.21 -39.73 48.54
N ASP A 27 -6.47 -39.51 48.30
CA ASP A 27 -7.05 -39.55 46.97
C ASP A 27 -6.29 -38.62 46.01
N VAL A 28 -6.17 -39.07 44.76
CA VAL A 28 -5.49 -38.28 43.70
C VAL A 28 -6.41 -37.20 43.21
N GLN A 29 -5.93 -35.95 43.28
CA GLN A 29 -6.61 -34.81 42.70
C GLN A 29 -5.92 -34.42 41.39
N THR A 30 -6.73 -34.06 40.36
CA THR A 30 -6.21 -33.60 39.07
C THR A 30 -6.36 -32.09 38.92
N ILE A 31 -5.25 -31.42 38.72
CA ILE A 31 -5.20 -29.98 38.39
C ILE A 31 -4.89 -29.83 36.91
N THR A 32 -5.72 -29.07 36.20
CA THR A 32 -5.45 -28.71 34.82
C THR A 32 -4.72 -27.35 34.75
N LEU A 33 -3.52 -27.38 34.17
CA LEU A 33 -2.75 -26.18 33.89
C LEU A 33 -3.12 -25.70 32.47
N THR A 34 -3.59 -24.48 32.36
CA THR A 34 -3.84 -23.85 31.07
C THR A 34 -2.81 -22.77 30.82
N LYS A 35 -2.20 -22.78 29.63
CA LYS A 35 -1.38 -21.64 29.19
C LYS A 35 -2.33 -20.47 28.86
N PRO A 36 -2.12 -19.27 29.40
CA PRO A 36 -2.91 -18.11 28.98
C PRO A 36 -2.85 -17.98 27.45
N SER A 37 -4.00 -18.06 26.78
CA SER A 37 -4.07 -17.81 25.35
C SER A 37 -3.97 -16.31 25.11
N VAL A 38 -2.83 -15.86 24.63
CA VAL A 38 -2.68 -14.49 24.17
C VAL A 38 -3.31 -14.43 22.77
N LYS A 39 -4.40 -13.69 22.63
CA LYS A 39 -5.05 -13.50 21.32
C LYS A 39 -4.08 -12.81 20.35
N PRO A 40 -4.05 -13.25 19.08
CA PRO A 40 -3.29 -12.56 18.05
C PRO A 40 -3.88 -11.17 17.80
N GLN A 41 -3.03 -10.20 17.48
CA GLN A 41 -3.42 -8.81 17.26
C GLN A 41 -2.84 -8.29 15.96
N VAL A 42 -3.59 -7.43 15.30
CA VAL A 42 -3.14 -6.62 14.15
C VAL A 42 -3.75 -5.25 14.23
N THR A 43 -2.96 -4.22 13.93
CA THR A 43 -3.42 -2.84 13.76
C THR A 43 -2.75 -2.23 12.54
N VAL A 44 -3.43 -1.29 11.88
CA VAL A 44 -2.85 -0.54 10.76
C VAL A 44 -1.98 0.57 11.36
N LYS A 45 -0.66 0.45 11.19
CA LYS A 45 0.32 1.43 11.65
C LYS A 45 0.42 2.59 10.66
N ASN A 46 0.47 2.29 9.36
CA ASN A 46 0.57 3.29 8.31
C ASN A 46 -0.06 2.80 7.00
N ILE A 47 -0.57 3.76 6.25
CA ILE A 47 -0.93 3.63 4.82
C ILE A 47 -0.28 4.81 4.14
N ASP A 48 0.59 4.57 3.16
CA ASP A 48 1.38 5.63 2.51
C ASP A 48 0.53 6.63 1.72
N LYS A 49 -0.68 6.20 1.27
CA LYS A 49 -1.62 7.02 0.49
C LYS A 49 -3.05 6.69 0.87
N THR A 50 -3.92 7.68 0.88
CA THR A 50 -5.38 7.51 1.06
C THR A 50 -6.15 7.58 -0.26
N THR A 51 -5.50 8.04 -1.33
CA THR A 51 -6.05 8.08 -2.70
C THR A 51 -5.00 7.56 -3.68
N VAL A 52 -5.39 6.64 -4.56
CA VAL A 52 -4.54 6.00 -5.57
C VAL A 52 -5.27 5.89 -6.89
N GLY A 53 -4.54 5.90 -7.99
CA GLY A 53 -5.07 5.54 -9.31
C GLY A 53 -5.19 4.03 -9.50
N LEU A 54 -5.97 3.60 -10.50
CA LEU A 54 -5.99 2.22 -10.94
C LEU A 54 -4.58 1.77 -11.35
N GLY A 55 -4.15 0.61 -10.84
CA GLY A 55 -2.82 0.06 -11.08
C GLY A 55 -1.68 0.74 -10.31
N GLU A 56 -1.92 1.84 -9.62
CA GLU A 56 -0.93 2.51 -8.77
C GLU A 56 -0.70 1.71 -7.49
N ASN A 57 0.56 1.61 -7.07
CA ASN A 57 0.94 0.92 -5.85
C ASN A 57 0.59 1.74 -4.61
N ILE A 58 0.07 1.03 -3.59
CA ILE A 58 -0.18 1.52 -2.25
C ILE A 58 0.49 0.57 -1.24
N THR A 59 1.14 1.13 -0.22
CA THR A 59 1.87 0.37 0.78
C THR A 59 1.18 0.46 2.14
N PHE A 60 0.97 -0.70 2.75
CA PHE A 60 0.43 -0.85 4.10
C PHE A 60 1.53 -1.33 5.03
N THR A 61 1.61 -0.70 6.20
CA THR A 61 2.44 -1.17 7.31
C THR A 61 1.51 -1.54 8.48
N LEU A 62 1.58 -2.79 8.89
CA LEU A 62 0.79 -3.36 9.98
C LEU A 62 1.68 -3.55 11.21
N SER A 63 1.15 -3.24 12.40
CA SER A 63 1.70 -3.77 13.64
C SER A 63 1.03 -5.09 13.94
N VAL A 64 1.81 -6.15 14.19
CA VAL A 64 1.33 -7.50 14.46
C VAL A 64 1.88 -8.02 15.79
N LYS A 65 1.11 -8.85 16.49
CA LYS A 65 1.56 -9.46 17.75
C LYS A 65 0.96 -10.85 17.90
N ASN A 66 1.81 -11.84 18.24
CA ASN A 66 1.39 -13.23 18.47
C ASN A 66 0.56 -13.80 17.30
N ALA A 67 0.90 -13.44 16.06
CA ALA A 67 0.21 -13.86 14.85
C ALA A 67 1.06 -14.83 14.03
N THR A 68 0.41 -15.81 13.39
CA THR A 68 1.01 -16.70 12.38
C THR A 68 0.39 -16.49 11.00
N LYS A 69 -0.68 -15.69 10.94
CA LYS A 69 -1.38 -15.35 9.70
C LYS A 69 -2.15 -14.05 9.89
N VAL A 70 -2.25 -13.24 8.84
CA VAL A 70 -3.18 -12.11 8.75
C VAL A 70 -4.05 -12.25 7.51
N LEU A 71 -5.35 -12.04 7.67
CA LEU A 71 -6.29 -11.90 6.56
C LEU A 71 -6.53 -10.41 6.30
N MET A 72 -6.50 -10.03 5.02
CA MET A 72 -6.93 -8.72 4.56
C MET A 72 -8.32 -8.84 3.94
N TYR A 73 -9.19 -7.94 4.33
CA TYR A 73 -10.53 -7.79 3.79
C TYR A 73 -10.61 -6.53 2.95
N ILE A 74 -11.27 -6.62 1.81
CA ILE A 74 -11.67 -5.47 0.99
C ILE A 74 -13.18 -5.53 0.83
N ASP A 75 -13.86 -4.45 1.19
CA ASP A 75 -15.32 -4.33 1.13
C ASP A 75 -16.03 -5.51 1.84
N GLY A 76 -15.49 -5.91 3.00
CA GLY A 76 -16.01 -6.97 3.84
C GLY A 76 -15.63 -8.40 3.43
N SER A 77 -15.06 -8.61 2.24
CA SER A 77 -14.68 -9.94 1.72
C SER A 77 -13.18 -10.18 1.87
N VAL A 78 -12.78 -11.45 2.17
CA VAL A 78 -11.36 -11.81 2.22
C VAL A 78 -10.74 -11.66 0.83
N ASN A 79 -9.74 -10.81 0.74
CA ASN A 79 -9.01 -10.54 -0.49
C ASN A 79 -7.62 -11.21 -0.51
N ARG A 80 -6.87 -11.11 0.60
CA ARG A 80 -5.52 -11.70 0.71
C ARG A 80 -5.32 -12.43 2.02
N ARG A 81 -4.38 -13.36 2.00
CA ARG A 81 -3.88 -14.11 3.16
C ARG A 81 -2.36 -13.94 3.20
N PHE A 82 -1.84 -13.53 4.34
CA PHE A 82 -0.41 -13.42 4.61
C PHE A 82 -0.06 -14.51 5.61
N GLU A 83 0.69 -15.52 5.17
CA GLU A 83 1.05 -16.72 5.94
C GLU A 83 2.54 -16.78 6.29
N ASP A 84 3.29 -15.78 5.87
CA ASP A 84 4.72 -15.56 6.14
C ASP A 84 4.98 -14.77 7.44
N ILE A 85 3.98 -14.65 8.30
CA ILE A 85 4.04 -13.93 9.57
C ILE A 85 4.41 -14.93 10.68
N THR A 86 5.37 -14.54 11.53
CA THR A 86 5.78 -15.32 12.70
C THR A 86 5.34 -14.66 14.00
N PRO A 87 5.14 -15.43 15.11
CA PRO A 87 4.62 -14.89 16.37
C PRO A 87 5.47 -13.82 17.04
N ASP A 88 6.75 -13.74 16.69
CA ASP A 88 7.74 -12.78 17.16
C ASP A 88 7.83 -11.52 16.31
N MET A 89 7.24 -11.53 15.11
CA MET A 89 7.13 -10.31 14.30
C MET A 89 6.31 -9.24 15.02
N THR A 90 6.79 -8.00 14.93
CA THR A 90 6.10 -6.81 15.47
C THR A 90 5.55 -5.90 14.36
N GLU A 91 6.05 -6.05 13.14
CA GLU A 91 5.66 -5.25 11.98
C GLU A 91 5.65 -6.09 10.70
N TYR A 92 4.67 -5.84 9.82
CA TYR A 92 4.55 -6.45 8.52
C TYR A 92 4.18 -5.40 7.47
N THR A 93 4.96 -5.30 6.40
CA THR A 93 4.74 -4.33 5.32
C THR A 93 4.52 -5.05 4.00
N PHE A 94 3.52 -4.61 3.24
CA PHE A 94 3.26 -5.11 1.89
C PHE A 94 2.74 -4.02 0.98
N THR A 95 2.88 -4.24 -0.33
CA THR A 95 2.42 -3.34 -1.38
C THR A 95 1.38 -4.04 -2.25
N MET A 96 0.39 -3.29 -2.70
CA MET A 96 -0.64 -3.75 -3.63
C MET A 96 -1.13 -2.64 -4.54
N SER A 97 -1.91 -3.00 -5.55
CA SER A 97 -2.65 -2.06 -6.40
C SER A 97 -4.10 -2.53 -6.58
N PHE A 98 -4.98 -1.62 -6.99
CA PHE A 98 -6.37 -1.93 -7.32
C PHE A 98 -6.55 -1.99 -8.85
N SER A 99 -7.18 -3.04 -9.35
CA SER A 99 -7.49 -3.21 -10.77
C SER A 99 -8.89 -2.69 -11.16
N SER A 100 -9.72 -2.32 -10.17
CA SER A 100 -11.07 -1.79 -10.40
C SER A 100 -11.48 -0.82 -9.30
N LEU A 101 -12.42 0.08 -9.60
CA LEU A 101 -12.97 1.03 -8.62
C LEU A 101 -13.81 0.35 -7.53
N GLY A 102 -14.30 -0.86 -7.79
CA GLY A 102 -15.28 -1.51 -6.92
C GLY A 102 -16.68 -0.90 -7.05
N SER A 103 -17.64 -1.39 -6.25
CA SER A 103 -19.05 -1.01 -6.33
C SER A 103 -19.39 0.33 -5.69
N ASN A 104 -18.51 0.91 -4.85
CA ASN A 104 -18.77 2.13 -4.09
C ASN A 104 -18.10 3.39 -4.66
N GLY A 105 -18.09 3.53 -6.00
CA GLY A 105 -17.54 4.73 -6.65
C GLY A 105 -16.07 5.00 -6.33
N GLY A 106 -15.28 3.93 -6.21
CA GLY A 106 -13.85 4.02 -5.89
C GLY A 106 -13.49 3.99 -4.41
N LYS A 107 -14.44 4.10 -3.49
CA LYS A 107 -14.15 3.96 -2.06
C LYS A 107 -14.05 2.49 -1.68
N ARG A 108 -12.88 2.07 -1.17
CA ARG A 108 -12.59 0.70 -0.77
C ARG A 108 -12.39 0.66 0.74
N ALA A 109 -13.17 -0.16 1.43
CA ALA A 109 -13.05 -0.40 2.86
C ALA A 109 -12.05 -1.53 3.12
N ILE A 110 -10.95 -1.24 3.82
CA ILE A 110 -9.85 -2.18 4.08
C ILE A 110 -9.80 -2.50 5.57
N ALA A 111 -9.83 -3.78 5.90
CA ALA A 111 -9.67 -4.26 7.29
C ALA A 111 -8.74 -5.47 7.35
N PHE A 112 -8.22 -5.75 8.54
CA PHE A 112 -7.31 -6.85 8.80
C PHE A 112 -7.75 -7.68 10.01
N GLN A 113 -7.43 -8.97 10.02
CA GLN A 113 -7.64 -9.85 11.15
C GLN A 113 -6.46 -10.81 11.32
N ALA A 114 -5.87 -10.83 12.51
CA ALA A 114 -4.76 -11.72 12.83
C ALA A 114 -5.24 -13.07 13.34
N TYR A 115 -4.47 -14.10 13.06
CA TYR A 115 -4.69 -15.47 13.55
C TYR A 115 -3.39 -16.04 14.12
N ASN A 116 -3.54 -16.91 15.15
CA ASN A 116 -2.48 -17.80 15.60
C ASN A 116 -3.03 -19.24 15.53
N GLY A 117 -2.57 -20.00 14.53
CA GLY A 117 -3.21 -21.23 14.13
C GLY A 117 -4.69 -21.01 13.78
N THR A 118 -5.61 -21.64 14.55
CA THR A 118 -7.05 -21.48 14.41
C THR A 118 -7.65 -20.35 15.26
N THR A 119 -6.89 -19.80 16.20
CA THR A 119 -7.37 -18.74 17.09
C THR A 119 -7.38 -17.39 16.37
N ALA A 120 -8.56 -16.79 16.25
CA ALA A 120 -8.74 -15.47 15.64
C ALA A 120 -8.59 -14.36 16.68
N GLY A 121 -7.92 -13.28 16.30
CA GLY A 121 -7.97 -11.99 16.98
C GLY A 121 -9.17 -11.15 16.55
N GLU A 122 -9.24 -9.94 17.06
CA GLU A 122 -10.26 -8.99 16.62
C GLU A 122 -9.92 -8.46 15.22
N LYS A 123 -10.98 -8.23 14.41
CA LYS A 123 -10.87 -7.58 13.13
C LYS A 123 -10.70 -6.08 13.37
N THR A 124 -9.78 -5.42 12.63
CA THR A 124 -9.63 -3.97 12.72
C THR A 124 -10.88 -3.24 12.22
N SER A 125 -11.06 -2.00 12.65
CA SER A 125 -11.99 -1.09 11.97
C SER A 125 -11.55 -0.85 10.51
N ASP A 126 -12.52 -0.57 9.65
CA ASP A 126 -12.28 -0.28 8.24
C ASP A 126 -11.45 0.99 8.06
N ARG A 127 -10.49 0.93 7.15
CA ARG A 127 -9.76 2.07 6.61
C ARG A 127 -10.22 2.30 5.18
N VAL A 128 -10.60 3.51 4.85
CA VAL A 128 -11.08 3.84 3.50
C VAL A 128 -9.92 4.32 2.65
N VAL A 129 -9.73 3.66 1.50
CA VAL A 129 -8.84 4.10 0.42
C VAL A 129 -9.70 4.48 -0.78
N THR A 130 -9.47 5.65 -1.35
CA THR A 130 -10.15 6.10 -2.57
C THR A 130 -9.33 5.68 -3.78
N VAL A 131 -9.94 4.91 -4.67
CA VAL A 131 -9.37 4.51 -5.97
C VAL A 131 -9.98 5.38 -7.06
N ALA A 132 -9.16 6.10 -7.79
CA ALA A 132 -9.57 6.96 -8.92
C ALA A 132 -9.22 6.29 -10.26
N ASN A 133 -9.91 6.67 -11.34
CA ASN A 133 -9.59 6.19 -12.69
C ASN A 133 -8.15 6.53 -13.11
N GLU A 134 -7.66 7.69 -12.65
CA GLU A 134 -6.29 8.12 -12.86
C GLU A 134 -5.61 8.42 -11.53
N SER A 135 -4.30 8.21 -11.48
CA SER A 135 -3.51 8.61 -10.31
C SER A 135 -3.63 10.12 -10.08
N PRO A 136 -3.94 10.58 -8.84
CA PRO A 136 -3.94 12.01 -8.52
C PRO A 136 -2.54 12.64 -8.71
N ASN A 137 -1.50 11.82 -8.77
CA ASN A 137 -0.11 12.23 -8.98
C ASN A 137 0.36 12.03 -10.43
N LYS A 138 -0.54 11.69 -11.36
CA LYS A 138 -0.18 11.54 -12.77
C LYS A 138 0.31 12.87 -13.33
N PRO A 139 1.50 12.93 -13.95
CA PRO A 139 1.98 14.12 -14.63
C PRO A 139 1.01 14.54 -15.72
N THR A 140 0.65 15.82 -15.77
CA THR A 140 -0.35 16.35 -16.71
C THR A 140 0.07 17.70 -17.25
N VAL A 141 -0.11 17.92 -18.56
CA VAL A 141 -0.21 19.24 -19.17
C VAL A 141 -1.66 19.67 -19.12
N THR A 142 -1.98 20.69 -18.32
CA THR A 142 -3.36 21.16 -18.15
C THR A 142 -3.78 22.13 -19.25
N SER A 143 -2.85 22.92 -19.77
CA SER A 143 -3.05 23.78 -20.94
C SER A 143 -1.69 24.22 -21.50
N TRP A 144 -1.69 24.66 -22.75
CA TRP A 144 -0.55 25.35 -23.33
C TRP A 144 -0.99 26.28 -24.45
N THR A 145 -0.25 27.36 -24.66
CA THR A 145 -0.47 28.33 -25.72
C THR A 145 0.86 28.87 -26.25
N PRO A 146 1.03 29.06 -27.56
CA PRO A 146 2.12 29.81 -28.10
C PRO A 146 1.79 31.31 -28.01
N ASP A 147 2.82 32.19 -28.00
CA ASP A 147 2.67 33.63 -28.11
C ASP A 147 2.21 34.06 -29.50
N LYS A 148 2.45 33.24 -30.53
CA LYS A 148 2.05 33.44 -31.93
C LYS A 148 1.89 32.12 -32.67
N TYR A 149 1.05 32.12 -33.68
CA TYR A 149 0.74 30.90 -34.50
C TYR A 149 1.42 30.97 -35.89
N THR A 150 1.95 32.11 -36.28
CA THR A 150 2.71 32.31 -37.53
C THR A 150 4.04 32.94 -37.16
N VAL A 151 5.14 32.40 -37.66
CA VAL A 151 6.50 32.84 -37.40
C VAL A 151 7.34 32.68 -38.65
N ASP A 152 8.31 33.56 -38.81
CA ASP A 152 9.35 33.45 -39.84
C ASP A 152 10.38 32.38 -39.48
N LEU A 153 11.13 31.88 -40.45
CA LEU A 153 12.25 30.95 -40.17
C LEU A 153 13.26 31.63 -39.24
N ASN A 154 13.71 30.87 -38.24
CA ASN A 154 14.61 31.28 -37.17
C ASN A 154 14.03 32.35 -36.21
N GLU A 155 12.80 32.77 -36.39
CA GLU A 155 12.12 33.61 -35.42
C GLU A 155 11.78 32.80 -34.16
N THR A 156 11.94 33.40 -32.97
CA THR A 156 11.64 32.77 -31.69
C THR A 156 10.14 32.78 -31.44
N ILE A 157 9.62 31.63 -31.07
CA ILE A 157 8.27 31.42 -30.56
C ILE A 157 8.34 30.97 -29.08
N THR A 158 7.48 31.56 -28.25
CA THR A 158 7.41 31.24 -26.83
C THR A 158 6.13 30.48 -26.53
N PHE A 159 6.25 29.31 -25.90
CA PHE A 159 5.14 28.52 -25.41
C PHE A 159 4.99 28.75 -23.91
N THR A 160 3.78 29.06 -23.45
CA THR A 160 3.40 29.02 -22.04
C THR A 160 2.67 27.69 -21.80
N ILE A 161 3.20 26.87 -20.90
CA ILE A 161 2.73 25.50 -20.64
C ILE A 161 2.38 25.40 -19.17
N ASN A 162 1.13 25.05 -18.85
CA ASN A 162 0.70 24.80 -17.48
C ASN A 162 0.71 23.29 -17.20
N THR A 163 1.36 22.90 -16.13
CA THR A 163 1.55 21.52 -15.74
C THR A 163 1.14 21.26 -14.30
N LYS A 164 0.86 19.98 -13.99
CA LYS A 164 0.63 19.48 -12.65
C LYS A 164 1.35 18.15 -12.46
N ASN A 165 1.96 17.94 -11.29
CA ASN A 165 2.72 16.75 -10.94
C ASN A 165 3.83 16.41 -11.94
N THR A 166 4.46 17.42 -12.54
CA THR A 166 5.38 17.26 -13.66
C THR A 166 6.76 17.79 -13.26
N THR A 167 7.78 16.96 -13.39
CA THR A 167 9.18 17.36 -13.17
C THR A 167 9.99 17.42 -14.46
N LYS A 168 9.48 16.79 -15.52
CA LYS A 168 10.14 16.65 -16.79
C LYS A 168 9.12 16.53 -17.91
N MET A 169 9.46 17.03 -19.09
CA MET A 169 8.55 17.04 -20.24
C MET A 169 9.29 16.70 -21.53
N ARG A 170 8.63 15.96 -22.43
CA ARG A 170 9.08 15.73 -23.80
C ARG A 170 8.39 16.72 -24.71
N VAL A 171 9.15 17.27 -25.67
CA VAL A 171 8.65 18.09 -26.76
C VAL A 171 8.71 17.29 -28.04
N TYR A 172 7.59 17.20 -28.71
CA TYR A 172 7.47 16.53 -30.01
C TYR A 172 7.20 17.57 -31.07
N ILE A 173 7.86 17.44 -32.21
CA ILE A 173 7.62 18.24 -33.42
C ILE A 173 7.32 17.27 -34.55
N ASP A 174 6.18 17.48 -35.23
CA ASP A 174 5.69 16.63 -36.32
C ASP A 174 5.64 15.13 -35.91
N GLY A 175 5.22 14.88 -34.64
CA GLY A 175 5.13 13.55 -34.07
C GLY A 175 6.46 12.93 -33.64
N LYS A 176 7.60 13.59 -33.88
CA LYS A 176 8.92 13.08 -33.50
C LYS A 176 9.44 13.77 -32.25
N LEU A 177 10.06 12.99 -31.35
CA LEU A 177 10.72 13.54 -30.16
C LEU A 177 11.83 14.52 -30.61
N ASN A 178 11.72 15.77 -30.18
CA ASN A 178 12.68 16.82 -30.45
C ASN A 178 13.67 17.02 -29.29
N ARG A 179 13.14 17.23 -28.07
CA ARG A 179 13.96 17.46 -26.87
C ARG A 179 13.20 17.19 -25.58
N TYR A 180 13.95 17.28 -24.47
CA TYR A 180 13.42 17.24 -23.11
C TYR A 180 13.52 18.62 -22.48
N ILE A 181 12.53 18.94 -21.64
CA ILE A 181 12.56 20.07 -20.70
C ILE A 181 12.66 19.45 -19.30
N TYR A 182 13.64 19.86 -18.53
CA TYR A 182 13.90 19.42 -17.16
C TYR A 182 13.49 20.51 -16.17
N ASP A 183 13.41 20.17 -14.90
CA ASP A 183 13.10 21.09 -13.79
C ASP A 183 11.76 21.82 -13.96
N VAL A 184 10.81 21.16 -14.62
CA VAL A 184 9.43 21.64 -14.75
C VAL A 184 8.77 21.64 -13.36
N LYS A 185 8.05 22.72 -13.05
CA LYS A 185 7.31 22.85 -11.79
C LYS A 185 5.81 22.96 -12.08
N ASP A 186 5.00 22.62 -11.07
CA ASP A 186 3.56 22.84 -11.15
C ASP A 186 3.25 24.32 -11.42
N GLY A 187 2.27 24.55 -12.29
CA GLY A 187 1.90 25.86 -12.78
C GLY A 187 2.50 26.19 -14.13
N ALA A 188 2.70 27.48 -14.42
CA ALA A 188 3.14 27.96 -15.70
C ALA A 188 4.66 27.87 -15.86
N THR A 189 5.10 27.25 -16.95
CA THR A 189 6.49 27.20 -17.42
C THR A 189 6.56 27.75 -18.83
N THR A 190 7.54 28.59 -19.12
CA THR A 190 7.79 29.08 -20.48
C THR A 190 8.90 28.28 -21.16
N PHE A 191 8.72 28.03 -22.44
CA PHE A 191 9.67 27.35 -23.29
C PHE A 191 9.79 28.06 -24.63
N GLN A 192 11.01 28.30 -25.08
CA GLN A 192 11.31 29.02 -26.33
C GLN A 192 11.98 28.10 -27.34
N MET A 193 11.62 28.25 -28.61
CA MET A 193 12.28 27.61 -29.74
C MET A 193 12.08 28.38 -31.02
N SER A 194 12.84 28.01 -32.06
CA SER A 194 12.67 28.48 -33.42
C SER A 194 12.73 27.32 -34.40
N PHE A 195 12.25 27.53 -35.61
CA PHE A 195 12.32 26.59 -36.71
C PHE A 195 13.26 27.07 -37.79
N SER A 196 14.29 26.29 -38.14
CA SER A 196 15.27 26.65 -39.19
C SER A 196 14.86 26.15 -40.58
N THR A 197 13.80 25.33 -40.68
CA THR A 197 13.27 24.80 -41.95
C THR A 197 11.75 24.75 -41.92
N LEU A 198 11.11 24.83 -43.08
CA LEU A 198 9.67 24.72 -43.21
C LEU A 198 9.13 23.34 -42.88
N GLY A 199 9.97 22.31 -42.86
CA GLY A 199 9.55 20.94 -42.70
C GLY A 199 8.87 20.35 -43.96
N SER A 200 8.34 19.12 -43.85
CA SER A 200 7.76 18.39 -44.99
C SER A 200 6.33 18.84 -45.36
N ASN A 201 5.65 19.64 -44.53
CA ASN A 201 4.26 20.02 -44.69
C ASN A 201 4.06 21.48 -45.15
N GLY A 202 4.97 22.01 -46.01
CA GLY A 202 4.81 23.35 -46.56
C GLY A 202 4.81 24.49 -45.53
N GLY A 203 5.54 24.34 -44.41
CA GLY A 203 5.65 25.32 -43.32
C GLY A 203 4.68 25.07 -42.15
N VAL A 204 3.74 24.16 -42.23
CA VAL A 204 2.88 23.79 -41.09
C VAL A 204 3.61 22.81 -40.18
N ARG A 205 3.80 23.21 -38.91
CA ARG A 205 4.48 22.39 -37.89
C ARG A 205 3.49 22.04 -36.76
N THR A 206 3.52 20.80 -36.31
CA THR A 206 2.77 20.38 -35.14
C THR A 206 3.71 20.30 -33.93
N VAL A 207 3.24 20.82 -32.79
CA VAL A 207 3.98 20.77 -31.53
C VAL A 207 3.10 20.06 -30.50
N ALA A 208 3.69 19.14 -29.74
CA ALA A 208 3.02 18.46 -28.63
C ALA A 208 3.95 18.33 -27.43
N PHE A 209 3.36 18.33 -26.25
CA PHE A 209 4.06 18.20 -24.98
C PHE A 209 3.57 16.96 -24.24
N GLN A 210 4.50 16.15 -23.74
CA GLN A 210 4.22 14.98 -22.94
C GLN A 210 4.94 15.09 -21.59
N PRO A 211 4.22 15.25 -20.47
CA PRO A 211 4.79 15.34 -19.14
C PRO A 211 5.14 13.94 -18.59
N TYR A 212 6.09 13.89 -17.63
CA TYR A 212 6.38 12.74 -16.79
C TYR A 212 7.30 13.07 -15.61
#